data_6af41a448e777fb9de112cbb0a441b85
#
_entry.id   6af41a448e777fb9de112cbb0a441b85
#
_cell.length_a   1.000
_cell.length_b   1.000
_cell.length_c   1.000
_cell.angle_alpha   90.00
_cell.angle_beta   90.00
_cell.angle_gamma   90.00
#
_symmetry.space_group_name_H-M   'P 1'
#
loop_
_entity.id
_entity.type
_entity.pdbx_description
1 polymer ?
#
loop_
_entity_poly.entity_id
_entity_poly.type
_entity_poly.pdbx_seq_one_letter_code
_entity_poly.pdbx_strand_id
1 'polypeptide(L)'
;MKFEITRGKRVRPQKVVIYGVDGVGKTTLASQFPSPLFIDTESSSDHLDVNRLPEPTSWKMLLEEVKYIRDFPEECGGTLVLDTADWAQAIAAQKVCDEKKWKSIEDPGYGKGYTYVTELFGKLLNLLSEVCERGCNVVVTAHAVISKFEQPDEMGAYDRWELKLIDGKKASVAAMLREWADAVLFANYKTVVITTSKDGKVGKAQGGKNRVLCCNHTAAWDAKNRWGLPDEIPMDYQHLAPYIPVPNIPDPNQKTQAATATVSASDITPEQVEEARNIQVPFDTTAGEPSYLKPLRDLMQREGFTDEIISEAVYQRGYFPEGTPLNTLPEDFVNWLVSVWDGMRDYINSGMTGKKGQ
;
A
#
# COMPACT_ATOMS: atom_id res chain seq x y z
N MET A 1 7.82 23.14 32.08
CA MET A 1 7.88 22.15 30.98
C MET A 1 8.08 22.92 29.68
N LYS A 2 9.12 22.65 28.89
CA LYS A 2 9.31 23.23 27.55
C LYS A 2 8.79 22.22 26.53
N PHE A 3 7.93 22.66 25.61
CA PHE A 3 7.44 21.83 24.50
C PHE A 3 8.28 22.13 23.26
N GLU A 4 8.69 21.06 22.54
CA GLU A 4 9.39 21.19 21.28
C GLU A 4 8.36 21.42 20.14
N ILE A 5 8.58 22.47 19.34
CA ILE A 5 7.74 22.79 18.20
C ILE A 5 8.44 22.29 16.93
N THR A 6 7.82 21.32 16.24
CA THR A 6 8.32 20.76 14.99
C THR A 6 7.54 21.32 13.81
N ARG A 7 8.20 21.51 12.65
CA ARG A 7 7.61 22.01 11.40
C ARG A 7 7.87 21.02 10.26
N GLY A 8 7.01 21.03 9.24
CA GLY A 8 7.16 20.27 8.01
C GLY A 8 6.47 18.93 8.00
N LYS A 9 6.56 18.22 6.86
CA LYS A 9 6.04 16.86 6.69
C LYS A 9 6.90 15.89 7.49
N ARG A 10 6.27 14.94 8.19
CA ARG A 10 6.97 13.87 8.90
C ARG A 10 6.83 12.58 8.10
N VAL A 11 7.97 11.97 7.76
CA VAL A 11 8.00 10.61 7.27
C VAL A 11 7.80 9.69 8.47
N ARG A 12 6.75 8.90 8.45
CA ARG A 12 6.42 7.93 9.50
C ARG A 12 5.75 6.71 8.90
N PRO A 13 5.78 5.56 9.57
CA PRO A 13 5.00 4.39 9.15
C PRO A 13 3.53 4.73 8.94
N GLN A 14 2.90 4.05 7.99
CA GLN A 14 1.55 4.32 7.54
C GLN A 14 0.55 3.29 8.08
N LYS A 15 -0.68 3.74 8.31
CA LYS A 15 -1.83 2.93 8.68
C LYS A 15 -2.74 2.83 7.46
N VAL A 16 -2.78 1.67 6.83
CA VAL A 16 -3.49 1.45 5.57
C VAL A 16 -4.62 0.46 5.78
N VAL A 17 -5.81 0.79 5.31
CA VAL A 17 -6.93 -0.15 5.24
C VAL A 17 -7.21 -0.46 3.78
N ILE A 18 -7.26 -1.74 3.45
CA ILE A 18 -7.60 -2.25 2.12
C ILE A 18 -8.86 -3.11 2.27
N TYR A 19 -9.99 -2.64 1.79
CA TYR A 19 -11.21 -3.42 1.85
C TYR A 19 -11.79 -3.65 0.46
N GLY A 20 -12.57 -4.69 0.29
CA GLY A 20 -13.13 -5.01 -1.02
C GLY A 20 -13.82 -6.35 -1.06
N VAL A 21 -14.34 -6.68 -2.25
CA VAL A 21 -15.06 -7.93 -2.49
C VAL A 21 -14.18 -9.15 -2.25
N ASP A 22 -14.82 -10.29 -1.99
CA ASP A 22 -14.12 -11.56 -1.79
C ASP A 22 -13.34 -11.93 -3.06
N GLY A 23 -12.13 -12.47 -2.87
CA GLY A 23 -11.27 -12.92 -3.97
C GLY A 23 -10.67 -11.81 -4.85
N VAL A 24 -10.84 -10.52 -4.54
CA VAL A 24 -10.26 -9.43 -5.33
C VAL A 24 -8.73 -9.37 -5.22
N GLY A 25 -8.12 -10.02 -4.22
CA GLY A 25 -6.66 -10.10 -4.02
C GLY A 25 -6.12 -9.15 -2.95
N LYS A 26 -6.92 -8.85 -1.90
CA LYS A 26 -6.48 -8.00 -0.76
C LYS A 26 -5.23 -8.54 -0.08
N THR A 27 -5.22 -9.81 0.30
CA THR A 27 -4.10 -10.53 0.92
C THR A 27 -2.86 -10.52 0.01
N THR A 28 -3.04 -10.76 -1.30
CA THR A 28 -1.97 -10.70 -2.29
C THR A 28 -1.37 -9.30 -2.43
N LEU A 29 -2.19 -8.24 -2.37
CA LEU A 29 -1.67 -6.88 -2.37
C LEU A 29 -0.93 -6.57 -1.07
N ALA A 30 -1.46 -6.98 0.09
CA ALA A 30 -0.82 -6.80 1.39
C ALA A 30 0.53 -7.52 1.47
N SER A 31 0.69 -8.67 0.81
CA SER A 31 1.96 -9.42 0.76
C SER A 31 3.08 -8.71 -0.02
N GLN A 32 2.77 -7.68 -0.81
CA GLN A 32 3.74 -6.90 -1.56
C GLN A 32 4.32 -5.71 -0.77
N PHE A 33 3.80 -5.44 0.42
CA PHE A 33 4.34 -4.39 1.28
C PHE A 33 5.73 -4.76 1.81
N PRO A 34 6.54 -3.79 2.29
CA PRO A 34 7.90 -4.06 2.77
C PRO A 34 7.92 -5.09 3.90
N SER A 35 8.61 -6.22 3.68
CA SER A 35 8.80 -7.31 4.66
C SER A 35 7.54 -7.60 5.49
N PRO A 36 6.45 -8.08 4.87
CA PRO A 36 5.17 -8.23 5.54
C PRO A 36 5.20 -9.41 6.53
N LEU A 37 4.72 -9.16 7.74
CA LEU A 37 4.41 -10.18 8.75
C LEU A 37 2.91 -10.23 8.98
N PHE A 38 2.29 -11.38 8.79
CA PHE A 38 0.85 -11.55 8.88
C PHE A 38 0.39 -12.03 10.26
N ILE A 39 -0.66 -11.41 10.76
CA ILE A 39 -1.62 -11.98 11.71
C ILE A 39 -2.84 -12.36 10.86
N ASP A 40 -2.90 -13.63 10.47
CA ASP A 40 -3.94 -14.16 9.60
C ASP A 40 -5.08 -14.75 10.46
N THR A 41 -6.25 -14.14 10.39
CA THR A 41 -7.41 -14.52 11.21
C THR A 41 -8.41 -15.42 10.47
N GLU A 42 -8.14 -15.74 9.19
CA GLU A 42 -9.03 -16.56 8.34
C GLU A 42 -8.31 -17.61 7.48
N SER A 43 -7.00 -17.83 7.74
CA SER A 43 -6.14 -18.76 6.98
C SER A 43 -6.07 -18.44 5.46
N SER A 44 -6.21 -17.16 5.10
CA SER A 44 -6.24 -16.72 3.70
C SER A 44 -4.86 -16.63 3.06
N SER A 45 -3.79 -16.59 3.86
CA SER A 45 -2.41 -16.41 3.41
C SER A 45 -1.64 -17.71 3.14
N ASP A 46 -2.20 -18.87 3.40
CA ASP A 46 -1.49 -20.18 3.33
C ASP A 46 -0.84 -20.48 1.98
N HIS A 47 -1.38 -19.92 0.89
CA HIS A 47 -0.86 -20.09 -0.46
C HIS A 47 0.19 -19.05 -0.86
N LEU A 48 0.53 -18.12 0.05
CA LEU A 48 1.53 -17.07 -0.18
C LEU A 48 2.84 -17.38 0.55
N ASP A 49 3.95 -17.01 -0.05
CA ASP A 49 5.27 -17.07 0.59
C ASP A 49 5.51 -15.81 1.42
N VAL A 50 4.99 -15.82 2.65
CA VAL A 50 5.06 -14.70 3.58
C VAL A 50 5.34 -15.19 5.01
N ASN A 51 5.93 -14.31 5.82
CA ASN A 51 6.05 -14.55 7.26
C ASN A 51 4.68 -14.37 7.93
N ARG A 52 4.35 -15.26 8.87
CA ARG A 52 3.11 -15.17 9.63
C ARG A 52 3.30 -15.60 11.08
N LEU A 53 2.56 -14.97 11.98
CA LEU A 53 2.37 -15.44 13.34
C LEU A 53 1.37 -16.61 13.36
N PRO A 54 1.31 -17.40 14.43
CA PRO A 54 0.29 -18.43 14.57
C PRO A 54 -1.11 -17.85 14.40
N GLU A 55 -2.06 -18.61 13.86
CA GLU A 55 -3.46 -18.16 13.74
C GLU A 55 -4.06 -17.88 15.14
N PRO A 56 -4.55 -16.65 15.41
CA PRO A 56 -5.06 -16.30 16.72
C PRO A 56 -6.41 -16.97 17.00
N THR A 57 -6.42 -17.91 17.92
CA THR A 57 -7.62 -18.65 18.33
C THR A 57 -8.47 -17.92 19.36
N SER A 58 -8.03 -16.78 19.85
CA SER A 58 -8.74 -15.98 20.84
C SER A 58 -8.34 -14.51 20.76
N TRP A 59 -9.23 -13.63 21.26
CA TRP A 59 -8.93 -12.20 21.39
C TRP A 59 -7.69 -11.89 22.22
N LYS A 60 -7.45 -12.71 23.27
CA LYS A 60 -6.26 -12.55 24.10
C LYS A 60 -4.99 -12.82 23.30
N MET A 61 -4.97 -13.91 22.52
CA MET A 61 -3.83 -14.27 21.68
C MET A 61 -3.57 -13.21 20.62
N LEU A 62 -4.60 -12.73 19.91
CA LEU A 62 -4.48 -11.64 18.94
C LEU A 62 -3.82 -10.40 19.56
N LEU A 63 -4.24 -9.99 20.77
CA LEU A 63 -3.62 -8.84 21.43
C LEU A 63 -2.18 -9.12 21.89
N GLU A 64 -1.86 -10.35 22.28
CA GLU A 64 -0.50 -10.76 22.65
C GLU A 64 0.43 -10.75 21.45
N GLU A 65 -0.02 -11.16 20.28
CA GLU A 65 0.73 -11.08 19.02
C GLU A 65 1.04 -9.62 18.63
N VAL A 66 0.04 -8.75 18.67
CA VAL A 66 0.27 -7.32 18.38
C VAL A 66 1.22 -6.69 19.39
N LYS A 67 1.11 -7.04 20.69
CA LYS A 67 2.04 -6.57 21.73
C LYS A 67 3.44 -7.10 21.51
N TYR A 68 3.59 -8.36 21.09
CA TYR A 68 4.88 -8.94 20.76
C TYR A 68 5.59 -8.10 19.69
N ILE A 69 4.90 -7.76 18.60
CA ILE A 69 5.50 -6.93 17.54
C ILE A 69 5.75 -5.49 18.01
N ARG A 70 4.89 -4.91 18.85
CA ARG A 70 5.16 -3.61 19.47
C ARG A 70 6.45 -3.63 20.29
N ASP A 71 6.67 -4.69 21.06
CA ASP A 71 7.80 -4.82 21.97
C ASP A 71 9.09 -5.26 21.26
N PHE A 72 8.95 -5.99 20.13
CA PHE A 72 10.03 -6.50 19.27
C PHE A 72 9.78 -6.12 17.80
N PRO A 73 9.83 -4.81 17.44
CA PRO A 73 9.52 -4.35 16.09
C PRO A 73 10.48 -4.89 15.02
N GLU A 74 11.69 -5.31 15.40
CA GLU A 74 12.66 -5.98 14.53
C GLU A 74 12.13 -7.30 13.96
N GLU A 75 11.27 -8.00 14.68
CA GLU A 75 10.66 -9.25 14.22
C GLU A 75 9.59 -9.00 13.13
N CYS A 76 9.02 -7.80 13.09
CA CYS A 76 8.08 -7.40 12.05
C CYS A 76 8.78 -7.21 10.68
N GLY A 77 10.02 -6.77 10.69
CA GLY A 77 10.78 -6.49 9.46
C GLY A 77 10.33 -5.26 8.68
N GLY A 78 9.10 -4.80 8.78
CA GLY A 78 8.65 -3.62 8.05
C GLY A 78 7.16 -3.32 8.06
N THR A 79 6.31 -4.32 7.91
CA THR A 79 4.86 -4.14 7.83
C THR A 79 4.14 -5.24 8.60
N LEU A 80 3.32 -4.86 9.57
CA LEU A 80 2.37 -5.76 10.20
C LEU A 80 1.06 -5.77 9.40
N VAL A 81 0.61 -6.94 8.99
CA VAL A 81 -0.65 -7.14 8.26
C VAL A 81 -1.64 -7.86 9.16
N LEU A 82 -2.81 -7.26 9.40
CA LEU A 82 -3.96 -7.92 10.03
C LEU A 82 -4.95 -8.31 8.92
N ASP A 83 -5.10 -9.58 8.66
CA ASP A 83 -5.93 -10.14 7.60
C ASP A 83 -6.90 -11.19 8.16
N THR A 84 -8.17 -10.83 8.44
CA THR A 84 -8.91 -9.59 8.19
C THR A 84 -9.52 -8.97 9.46
N ALA A 85 -9.90 -7.69 9.39
CA ALA A 85 -10.55 -6.98 10.49
C ALA A 85 -11.91 -7.55 10.86
N ASP A 86 -12.68 -8.04 9.89
CA ASP A 86 -14.01 -8.60 10.15
C ASP A 86 -13.93 -9.93 10.91
N TRP A 87 -12.93 -10.77 10.65
CA TRP A 87 -12.67 -11.95 11.46
C TRP A 87 -12.11 -11.60 12.83
N ALA A 88 -11.22 -10.62 12.92
CA ALA A 88 -10.77 -10.09 14.22
C ALA A 88 -11.96 -9.55 15.06
N GLN A 89 -12.92 -8.88 14.42
CA GLN A 89 -14.17 -8.43 15.07
C GLN A 89 -15.01 -9.63 15.55
N ALA A 90 -15.07 -10.72 14.78
CA ALA A 90 -15.78 -11.93 15.21
C ALA A 90 -15.14 -12.54 16.46
N ILE A 91 -13.82 -12.61 16.53
CA ILE A 91 -13.07 -13.06 17.71
C ILE A 91 -13.35 -12.14 18.92
N ALA A 92 -13.44 -10.81 18.71
CA ALA A 92 -13.81 -9.84 19.77
C ALA A 92 -15.26 -10.08 20.25
N ALA A 93 -16.19 -10.34 19.34
CA ALA A 93 -17.59 -10.63 19.69
C ALA A 93 -17.71 -11.92 20.51
N GLN A 94 -16.99 -12.98 20.11
CA GLN A 94 -16.95 -14.23 20.88
C GLN A 94 -16.40 -14.00 22.28
N LYS A 95 -15.32 -13.24 22.44
CA LYS A 95 -14.74 -12.85 23.74
C LYS A 95 -15.77 -12.17 24.66
N VAL A 96 -16.56 -11.23 24.11
CA VAL A 96 -17.60 -10.54 24.87
C VAL A 96 -18.68 -11.52 25.31
N CYS A 97 -19.13 -12.40 24.42
CA CYS A 97 -20.15 -13.41 24.73
C CYS A 97 -19.68 -14.36 25.83
N ASP A 98 -18.45 -14.86 25.76
CA ASP A 98 -17.86 -15.77 26.73
C ASP A 98 -17.76 -15.14 28.13
N GLU A 99 -17.25 -13.91 28.23
CA GLU A 99 -17.11 -13.20 29.49
C GLU A 99 -18.44 -12.85 30.14
N LYS A 100 -19.43 -12.49 29.35
CA LYS A 100 -20.75 -12.09 29.82
C LYS A 100 -21.71 -13.27 29.93
N LYS A 101 -21.30 -14.47 29.46
CA LYS A 101 -22.15 -15.66 29.36
C LYS A 101 -23.40 -15.43 28.52
N TRP A 102 -23.23 -14.67 27.42
CA TRP A 102 -24.27 -14.41 26.42
C TRP A 102 -24.20 -15.44 25.31
N LYS A 103 -25.37 -15.79 24.75
CA LYS A 103 -25.42 -16.66 23.55
C LYS A 103 -25.10 -15.88 22.28
N SER A 104 -25.33 -14.57 22.29
CA SER A 104 -25.09 -13.66 21.17
C SER A 104 -24.80 -12.26 21.70
N ILE A 105 -24.10 -11.45 20.92
CA ILE A 105 -23.89 -10.03 21.25
C ILE A 105 -25.20 -9.21 21.30
N GLU A 106 -26.31 -9.76 20.80
CA GLU A 106 -27.64 -9.16 20.85
C GLU A 106 -28.40 -9.44 22.15
N ASP A 107 -28.03 -10.46 22.92
CA ASP A 107 -28.70 -10.88 24.14
C ASP A 107 -28.98 -9.73 25.16
N PRO A 108 -28.03 -8.78 25.37
CA PRO A 108 -28.28 -7.70 26.34
C PRO A 108 -29.28 -6.66 25.85
N GLY A 109 -29.67 -6.70 24.58
CA GLY A 109 -30.55 -5.73 23.94
C GLY A 109 -29.96 -4.32 23.82
N TYR A 110 -30.70 -3.44 23.15
CA TYR A 110 -30.36 -2.00 22.95
C TYR A 110 -28.95 -1.72 22.40
N GLY A 111 -28.32 -2.70 21.73
CA GLY A 111 -27.00 -2.57 21.10
C GLY A 111 -25.82 -2.59 22.08
N LYS A 112 -26.02 -2.96 23.35
CA LYS A 112 -24.94 -2.99 24.36
C LYS A 112 -23.80 -3.94 23.98
N GLY A 113 -24.09 -5.11 23.39
CA GLY A 113 -23.07 -6.05 22.96
C GLY A 113 -22.15 -5.45 21.89
N TYR A 114 -22.72 -4.75 20.93
CA TYR A 114 -21.95 -4.04 19.89
C TYR A 114 -21.03 -2.96 20.47
N THR A 115 -21.47 -2.25 21.53
CA THR A 115 -20.64 -1.26 22.23
C THR A 115 -19.40 -1.91 22.84
N TYR A 116 -19.55 -3.05 23.54
CA TYR A 116 -18.41 -3.78 24.11
C TYR A 116 -17.42 -4.25 23.04
N VAL A 117 -17.91 -4.77 21.91
CA VAL A 117 -17.04 -5.18 20.79
C VAL A 117 -16.28 -3.98 20.25
N THR A 118 -16.96 -2.84 20.06
CA THR A 118 -16.33 -1.60 19.57
C THR A 118 -15.26 -1.10 20.54
N GLU A 119 -15.49 -1.16 21.86
CA GLU A 119 -14.48 -0.81 22.86
C GLU A 119 -13.25 -1.74 22.82
N LEU A 120 -13.45 -3.04 22.63
CA LEU A 120 -12.34 -3.98 22.45
C LEU A 120 -11.55 -3.68 21.17
N PHE A 121 -12.26 -3.43 20.08
CA PHE A 121 -11.61 -3.13 18.80
C PHE A 121 -10.82 -1.81 18.87
N GLY A 122 -11.33 -0.80 19.58
CA GLY A 122 -10.60 0.44 19.86
C GLY A 122 -9.27 0.20 20.59
N LYS A 123 -9.22 -0.76 21.53
CA LYS A 123 -7.98 -1.16 22.21
C LYS A 123 -6.99 -1.80 21.22
N LEU A 124 -7.47 -2.62 20.29
CA LEU A 124 -6.65 -3.19 19.22
C LEU A 124 -6.04 -2.09 18.34
N LEU A 125 -6.86 -1.12 17.88
CA LEU A 125 -6.38 0.00 17.05
C LEU A 125 -5.34 0.87 17.77
N ASN A 126 -5.46 1.04 19.10
CA ASN A 126 -4.46 1.73 19.91
C ASN A 126 -3.12 0.96 19.90
N LEU A 127 -3.17 -0.37 20.12
CA LEU A 127 -1.96 -1.21 20.05
C LEU A 127 -1.33 -1.19 18.64
N LEU A 128 -2.12 -1.25 17.58
CA LEU A 128 -1.64 -1.12 16.20
C LEU A 128 -1.02 0.27 15.96
N SER A 129 -1.51 1.32 16.63
CA SER A 129 -0.88 2.64 16.57
C SER A 129 0.48 2.65 17.28
N GLU A 130 0.60 1.97 18.42
CA GLU A 130 1.89 1.79 19.11
C GLU A 130 2.91 1.04 18.23
N VAL A 131 2.47 0.02 17.45
CA VAL A 131 3.31 -0.66 16.46
C VAL A 131 3.81 0.32 15.38
N CYS A 132 2.93 1.21 14.88
CA CYS A 132 3.35 2.28 13.97
C CYS A 132 4.39 3.22 14.59
N GLU A 133 4.23 3.60 15.85
CA GLU A 133 5.17 4.47 16.59
C GLU A 133 6.53 3.80 16.77
N ARG A 134 6.58 2.47 16.79
CA ARG A 134 7.80 1.67 16.85
C ARG A 134 8.51 1.48 15.51
N GLY A 135 7.93 1.96 14.41
CA GLY A 135 8.58 1.97 13.11
C GLY A 135 7.98 1.04 12.05
N CYS A 136 6.97 0.22 12.36
CA CYS A 136 6.34 -0.70 11.41
C CYS A 136 5.13 -0.07 10.74
N ASN A 137 4.99 -0.21 9.43
CA ASN A 137 3.71 0.05 8.78
C ASN A 137 2.64 -0.93 9.28
N VAL A 138 1.38 -0.52 9.27
CA VAL A 138 0.27 -1.43 9.58
C VAL A 138 -0.72 -1.44 8.42
N VAL A 139 -0.97 -2.62 7.90
CA VAL A 139 -1.99 -2.87 6.87
C VAL A 139 -3.10 -3.70 7.50
N VAL A 140 -4.33 -3.23 7.35
CA VAL A 140 -5.52 -3.97 7.80
C VAL A 140 -6.38 -4.25 6.58
N THR A 141 -6.64 -5.51 6.30
CA THR A 141 -7.59 -5.89 5.26
C THR A 141 -8.98 -6.09 5.84
N ALA A 142 -10.00 -5.93 5.02
CA ALA A 142 -11.40 -6.21 5.40
C ALA A 142 -12.24 -6.58 4.19
N HIS A 143 -13.31 -7.32 4.42
CA HIS A 143 -14.32 -7.57 3.39
C HIS A 143 -15.23 -6.37 3.18
N ALA A 144 -15.83 -6.30 2.00
CA ALA A 144 -16.85 -5.31 1.68
C ALA A 144 -18.25 -5.94 1.73
N VAL A 145 -19.24 -5.11 2.03
CA VAL A 145 -20.66 -5.45 1.97
C VAL A 145 -21.40 -4.34 1.24
N ILE A 146 -22.47 -4.68 0.54
CA ILE A 146 -23.40 -3.69 0.00
C ILE A 146 -24.46 -3.42 1.07
N SER A 147 -24.61 -2.15 1.44
CA SER A 147 -25.67 -1.68 2.34
C SER A 147 -26.46 -0.56 1.71
N LYS A 148 -27.69 -0.38 2.20
CA LYS A 148 -28.52 0.77 1.80
C LYS A 148 -28.11 1.98 2.61
N PHE A 149 -27.82 3.06 1.91
CA PHE A 149 -27.41 4.33 2.49
C PHE A 149 -28.44 5.42 2.19
N GLU A 150 -28.77 6.20 3.21
CA GLU A 150 -29.68 7.36 3.11
C GLU A 150 -28.95 8.59 3.63
N GLN A 151 -28.92 9.65 2.84
CA GLN A 151 -28.43 10.95 3.28
C GLN A 151 -29.60 11.87 3.63
N PRO A 152 -29.47 12.71 4.68
CA PRO A 152 -30.54 13.60 5.10
C PRO A 152 -30.93 14.68 4.07
N ASP A 153 -30.02 14.99 3.13
CA ASP A 153 -30.15 16.02 2.10
C ASP A 153 -30.49 15.46 0.71
N GLU A 154 -30.57 14.13 0.55
CA GLU A 154 -30.93 13.45 -0.69
C GLU A 154 -32.26 12.70 -0.57
N MET A 155 -33.04 12.69 -1.66
CA MET A 155 -34.27 11.92 -1.72
C MET A 155 -33.99 10.49 -2.21
N GLY A 156 -34.15 9.54 -1.30
CA GLY A 156 -34.08 8.10 -1.57
C GLY A 156 -32.84 7.41 -1.04
N ALA A 157 -32.96 6.10 -0.86
CA ALA A 157 -31.88 5.22 -0.49
C ALA A 157 -31.17 4.68 -1.73
N TYR A 158 -29.86 4.54 -1.66
CA TYR A 158 -29.05 3.90 -2.70
C TYR A 158 -28.11 2.84 -2.12
N ASP A 159 -27.69 1.91 -2.96
CA ASP A 159 -26.76 0.86 -2.56
C ASP A 159 -25.33 1.38 -2.57
N ARG A 160 -24.58 1.09 -1.48
CA ARG A 160 -23.21 1.53 -1.28
C ARG A 160 -22.34 0.39 -0.79
N TRP A 161 -21.08 0.35 -1.23
CA TRP A 161 -20.06 -0.53 -0.69
C TRP A 161 -19.49 0.03 0.60
N GLU A 162 -19.51 -0.76 1.65
CA GLU A 162 -19.01 -0.41 2.97
C GLU A 162 -18.12 -1.52 3.53
N LEU A 163 -17.34 -1.20 4.57
CA LEU A 163 -16.61 -2.19 5.35
C LEU A 163 -17.59 -3.17 6.01
N LYS A 164 -17.35 -4.47 5.88
CA LYS A 164 -18.14 -5.54 6.55
C LYS A 164 -17.83 -5.60 8.04
N LEU A 165 -18.09 -4.52 8.74
CA LEU A 165 -17.84 -4.35 10.17
C LEU A 165 -19.09 -3.79 10.83
N ILE A 166 -19.17 -3.87 12.16
CA ILE A 166 -20.23 -3.20 12.92
C ILE A 166 -20.25 -1.73 12.54
N ASP A 167 -21.39 -1.27 12.02
CA ASP A 167 -21.64 0.14 11.66
C ASP A 167 -23.03 0.57 12.06
N GLY A 168 -23.17 1.04 13.29
CA GLY A 168 -24.44 1.48 13.87
C GLY A 168 -24.32 2.84 14.55
N LYS A 169 -25.44 3.53 14.72
CA LYS A 169 -25.49 4.89 15.31
C LYS A 169 -24.83 5.00 16.69
N LYS A 170 -24.78 3.92 17.48
CA LYS A 170 -24.24 3.93 18.85
C LYS A 170 -22.87 3.26 18.96
N ALA A 171 -22.52 2.42 18.01
CA ALA A 171 -21.30 1.64 18.01
C ALA A 171 -20.91 1.36 16.56
N SER A 172 -19.73 1.82 16.14
CA SER A 172 -19.24 1.63 14.79
C SER A 172 -17.75 1.32 14.81
N VAL A 173 -17.40 0.08 14.52
CA VAL A 173 -16.03 -0.36 14.28
C VAL A 173 -15.58 0.16 12.93
N ALA A 174 -16.47 0.18 11.94
CA ALA A 174 -16.18 0.69 10.59
C ALA A 174 -15.74 2.16 10.63
N ALA A 175 -16.51 3.04 11.30
CA ALA A 175 -16.15 4.45 11.43
C ALA A 175 -14.81 4.64 12.14
N MET A 176 -14.60 3.91 13.26
CA MET A 176 -13.35 3.99 14.03
C MET A 176 -12.13 3.56 13.20
N LEU A 177 -12.25 2.49 12.41
CA LEU A 177 -11.17 2.01 11.53
C LEU A 177 -10.87 3.02 10.42
N ARG A 178 -11.91 3.62 9.80
CA ARG A 178 -11.74 4.68 8.80
C ARG A 178 -11.04 5.92 9.36
N GLU A 179 -11.44 6.36 10.55
CA GLU A 179 -10.83 7.52 11.22
C GLU A 179 -9.36 7.26 11.58
N TRP A 180 -9.07 6.07 12.08
CA TRP A 180 -7.74 5.64 12.50
C TRP A 180 -6.73 5.57 11.35
N ALA A 181 -7.15 5.13 10.16
CA ALA A 181 -6.27 4.91 9.01
C ALA A 181 -5.78 6.23 8.37
N ASP A 182 -4.60 6.21 7.76
CA ASP A 182 -4.08 7.28 6.90
C ASP A 182 -4.65 7.18 5.48
N ALA A 183 -4.83 5.94 4.99
CA ALA A 183 -5.53 5.65 3.74
C ALA A 183 -6.52 4.51 3.93
N VAL A 184 -7.70 4.64 3.30
CA VAL A 184 -8.72 3.59 3.17
C VAL A 184 -8.96 3.42 1.68
N LEU A 185 -8.61 2.25 1.16
CA LEU A 185 -8.61 1.94 -0.26
C LEU A 185 -9.66 0.86 -0.54
N PHE A 186 -10.59 1.16 -1.45
CA PHE A 186 -11.60 0.19 -1.87
C PHE A 186 -11.10 -0.60 -3.07
N ALA A 187 -10.86 -1.90 -2.88
CA ALA A 187 -10.44 -2.83 -3.93
C ALA A 187 -11.65 -3.44 -4.64
N ASN A 188 -11.73 -3.26 -5.95
CA ASN A 188 -12.85 -3.75 -6.75
C ASN A 188 -12.41 -4.16 -8.15
N TYR A 189 -13.29 -4.86 -8.87
CA TYR A 189 -13.15 -5.13 -10.29
C TYR A 189 -13.72 -3.97 -11.10
N LYS A 190 -12.98 -3.50 -12.11
CA LYS A 190 -13.48 -2.48 -13.04
C LYS A 190 -14.53 -3.08 -13.95
N THR A 191 -15.78 -2.71 -13.71
CA THR A 191 -16.94 -3.19 -14.48
C THR A 191 -17.58 -2.03 -15.23
N VAL A 192 -17.84 -2.23 -16.51
CA VAL A 192 -18.60 -1.28 -17.35
C VAL A 192 -19.96 -1.90 -17.62
N VAL A 193 -21.02 -1.18 -17.30
CA VAL A 193 -22.38 -1.59 -17.66
C VAL A 193 -22.72 -1.01 -19.01
N ILE A 194 -22.90 -1.87 -20.02
CA ILE A 194 -23.33 -1.46 -21.34
C ILE A 194 -24.85 -1.64 -21.43
N THR A 195 -25.57 -0.54 -21.65
CA THR A 195 -27.00 -0.55 -21.85
C THR A 195 -27.32 -1.19 -23.20
N THR A 196 -28.03 -2.31 -23.21
CA THR A 196 -28.32 -3.10 -24.41
C THR A 196 -29.74 -2.89 -24.93
N SER A 197 -30.59 -2.16 -24.22
CA SER A 197 -31.96 -1.86 -24.66
C SER A 197 -32.13 -0.39 -25.03
N LYS A 198 -32.97 -0.11 -26.03
CA LYS A 198 -33.35 1.25 -26.46
C LYS A 198 -34.02 2.06 -25.33
N ASP A 199 -34.60 1.38 -24.35
CA ASP A 199 -35.32 1.98 -23.22
C ASP A 199 -34.45 2.12 -21.96
N GLY A 200 -33.13 1.83 -22.04
CA GLY A 200 -32.20 2.00 -20.91
C GLY A 200 -32.39 1.03 -19.73
N LYS A 201 -33.33 0.08 -19.83
CA LYS A 201 -33.73 -0.78 -18.70
C LYS A 201 -32.95 -2.08 -18.55
N VAL A 202 -32.19 -2.49 -19.57
CA VAL A 202 -31.40 -3.73 -19.53
C VAL A 202 -29.94 -3.41 -19.83
N GLY A 203 -29.11 -3.53 -18.81
CA GLY A 203 -27.66 -3.41 -18.93
C GLY A 203 -26.98 -4.78 -18.81
N LYS A 204 -25.94 -5.02 -19.60
CA LYS A 204 -25.02 -6.15 -19.39
C LYS A 204 -23.72 -5.61 -18.82
N ALA A 205 -23.30 -6.17 -17.68
CA ALA A 205 -21.98 -5.89 -17.14
C ALA A 205 -20.91 -6.50 -18.06
N GLN A 206 -19.95 -5.69 -18.49
CA GLN A 206 -18.76 -6.14 -19.22
C GLN A 206 -17.51 -5.67 -18.45
N GLY A 207 -16.45 -6.49 -18.45
CA GLY A 207 -15.23 -6.22 -17.70
C GLY A 207 -15.03 -7.22 -16.57
N GLY A 208 -14.49 -6.77 -15.44
CA GLY A 208 -14.26 -7.63 -14.28
C GLY A 208 -12.92 -8.40 -14.30
N LYS A 209 -12.05 -8.15 -15.28
CA LYS A 209 -10.68 -8.68 -15.31
C LYS A 209 -9.68 -7.74 -14.62
N ASN A 210 -9.86 -6.43 -14.78
CA ASN A 210 -8.97 -5.44 -14.23
C ASN A 210 -9.37 -5.13 -12.78
N ARG A 211 -8.42 -5.26 -11.87
CA ARG A 211 -8.56 -4.92 -10.46
C ARG A 211 -8.05 -3.51 -10.22
N VAL A 212 -8.79 -2.73 -9.45
CA VAL A 212 -8.48 -1.33 -9.16
C VAL A 212 -8.61 -1.05 -7.68
N LEU A 213 -7.89 -0.03 -7.22
CA LEU A 213 -8.06 0.61 -5.92
C LEU A 213 -8.74 1.96 -6.13
N CYS A 214 -9.94 2.11 -5.58
CA CYS A 214 -10.62 3.38 -5.49
C CYS A 214 -10.10 4.12 -4.25
N CYS A 215 -9.48 5.29 -4.46
CA CYS A 215 -8.74 5.99 -3.43
C CYS A 215 -9.54 7.14 -2.78
N ASN A 216 -10.53 7.68 -3.48
CA ASN A 216 -11.35 8.79 -3.01
C ASN A 216 -12.80 8.36 -2.79
N HIS A 217 -13.43 9.03 -1.82
CA HIS A 217 -14.84 8.81 -1.48
C HIS A 217 -15.77 9.15 -2.65
N THR A 218 -16.79 8.32 -2.82
CA THR A 218 -17.92 8.57 -3.75
C THR A 218 -19.24 8.16 -3.11
N ALA A 219 -20.35 8.42 -3.78
CA ALA A 219 -21.65 7.90 -3.33
C ALA A 219 -21.67 6.37 -3.26
N ALA A 220 -20.93 5.67 -4.14
CA ALA A 220 -20.94 4.22 -4.26
C ALA A 220 -20.02 3.47 -3.29
N TRP A 221 -19.01 4.11 -2.72
CA TRP A 221 -18.08 3.52 -1.74
C TRP A 221 -17.44 4.58 -0.87
N ASP A 222 -16.93 4.14 0.29
CA ASP A 222 -16.13 4.95 1.18
C ASP A 222 -14.63 4.77 0.87
N ALA A 223 -13.87 5.84 0.92
CA ALA A 223 -12.43 5.81 0.79
C ALA A 223 -11.80 7.03 1.46
N LYS A 224 -10.51 6.94 1.78
CA LYS A 224 -9.76 8.02 2.42
C LYS A 224 -8.35 8.05 1.85
N ASN A 225 -7.91 9.23 1.43
CA ASN A 225 -6.65 9.41 0.75
C ASN A 225 -5.94 10.67 1.26
N ARG A 226 -5.00 10.50 2.20
CA ARG A 226 -4.16 11.60 2.70
C ARG A 226 -2.90 11.81 1.87
N TRP A 227 -2.66 10.96 0.88
CA TRP A 227 -1.44 10.98 0.08
C TRP A 227 -1.58 11.75 -1.23
N GLY A 228 -2.81 12.05 -1.65
CA GLY A 228 -3.10 12.72 -2.92
C GLY A 228 -3.04 11.78 -4.13
N LEU A 229 -3.35 10.48 -3.92
CA LEU A 229 -3.52 9.54 -5.03
C LEU A 229 -4.66 9.98 -5.95
N PRO A 230 -4.64 9.59 -7.24
CA PRO A 230 -5.78 9.70 -8.14
C PRO A 230 -7.02 9.00 -7.59
N ASP A 231 -8.19 9.27 -8.15
CA ASP A 231 -9.45 8.65 -7.73
C ASP A 231 -9.43 7.14 -7.83
N GLU A 232 -8.78 6.61 -8.88
CA GLU A 232 -8.62 5.19 -9.15
C GLU A 232 -7.19 4.91 -9.62
N ILE A 233 -6.58 3.85 -9.10
CA ILE A 233 -5.28 3.34 -9.53
C ILE A 233 -5.38 1.82 -9.80
N PRO A 234 -4.51 1.23 -10.63
CA PRO A 234 -4.38 -0.22 -10.70
C PRO A 234 -4.10 -0.83 -9.33
N MET A 235 -4.63 -2.03 -9.08
CA MET A 235 -4.40 -2.75 -7.83
C MET A 235 -3.01 -3.40 -7.84
N ASP A 236 -1.98 -2.57 -7.68
CA ASP A 236 -0.57 -2.92 -7.67
C ASP A 236 0.15 -2.09 -6.60
N TYR A 237 1.01 -2.73 -5.82
CA TYR A 237 1.79 -2.09 -4.76
C TYR A 237 2.68 -0.95 -5.28
N GLN A 238 3.18 -1.02 -6.51
CA GLN A 238 4.06 0.00 -7.10
C GLN A 238 3.44 1.41 -7.04
N HIS A 239 2.11 1.51 -7.14
CA HIS A 239 1.39 2.78 -7.01
C HIS A 239 1.30 3.30 -5.57
N LEU A 240 1.47 2.43 -4.57
CA LEU A 240 1.46 2.76 -3.16
C LEU A 240 2.87 2.96 -2.59
N ALA A 241 3.86 2.31 -3.17
CA ALA A 241 5.25 2.30 -2.70
C ALA A 241 5.84 3.71 -2.38
N PRO A 242 5.58 4.78 -3.16
CA PRO A 242 6.10 6.11 -2.86
C PRO A 242 5.60 6.71 -1.53
N TYR A 243 4.51 6.18 -1.00
CA TYR A 243 3.86 6.68 0.22
C TYR A 243 4.10 5.80 1.45
N ILE A 244 4.64 4.60 1.23
CA ILE A 244 4.92 3.62 2.27
C ILE A 244 6.41 3.65 2.59
N PRO A 245 6.83 4.21 3.73
CA PRO A 245 8.24 4.20 4.08
C PRO A 245 8.72 2.76 4.30
N VAL A 246 9.90 2.47 3.77
CA VAL A 246 10.62 1.25 4.12
C VAL A 246 11.26 1.50 5.50
N PRO A 247 10.85 0.78 6.54
CA PRO A 247 11.41 0.96 7.86
C PRO A 247 12.90 0.63 7.87
N ASN A 248 13.70 1.49 8.46
CA ASN A 248 15.11 1.19 8.73
C ASN A 248 15.20 0.42 10.06
N ILE A 249 14.58 -0.76 10.12
CA ILE A 249 14.66 -1.66 11.26
C ILE A 249 15.90 -2.52 11.04
N PRO A 250 16.89 -2.53 11.93
CA PRO A 250 18.07 -3.40 11.78
C PRO A 250 17.61 -4.86 11.75
N ASP A 251 17.95 -5.58 10.69
CA ASP A 251 17.72 -7.03 10.61
C ASP A 251 18.59 -7.72 11.68
N PRO A 252 18.01 -8.41 12.67
CA PRO A 252 18.74 -9.10 13.72
C PRO A 252 19.66 -10.22 13.17
N ASN A 253 19.42 -10.69 11.94
CA ASN A 253 20.23 -11.68 11.26
C ASN A 253 21.40 -11.08 10.45
N GLN A 254 21.47 -9.76 10.26
CA GLN A 254 22.64 -9.08 9.74
C GLN A 254 23.70 -8.89 10.83
N LYS A 255 24.14 -9.98 11.46
CA LYS A 255 25.39 -9.95 12.21
C LYS A 255 26.55 -9.79 11.24
N THR A 256 27.20 -8.63 11.35
CA THR A 256 28.54 -8.34 10.84
C THR A 256 28.66 -7.99 9.35
N GLN A 257 28.30 -6.74 8.99
CA GLN A 257 29.11 -5.96 8.03
C GLN A 257 28.85 -4.44 8.14
N ALA A 258 28.62 -3.91 9.32
CA ALA A 258 28.52 -2.46 9.52
C ALA A 258 29.33 -2.04 10.76
N ALA A 259 30.62 -2.25 10.67
CA ALA A 259 31.59 -1.59 11.54
C ALA A 259 32.67 -1.01 10.63
N THR A 260 32.37 0.10 10.00
CA THR A 260 33.33 1.15 9.61
C THR A 260 32.57 2.24 8.87
N ALA A 261 32.46 3.38 9.51
CA ALA A 261 32.49 4.75 8.99
C ALA A 261 31.38 5.64 9.57
N THR A 262 31.42 5.90 10.86
CA THR A 262 31.09 7.25 11.33
C THR A 262 32.39 8.04 11.38
N VAL A 263 32.77 8.62 10.27
CA VAL A 263 33.76 9.70 10.26
C VAL A 263 33.00 10.99 10.46
N SER A 264 33.22 11.61 11.58
CA SER A 264 32.73 12.95 11.92
C SER A 264 33.29 13.95 10.91
N ALA A 265 32.46 14.87 10.41
CA ALA A 265 32.83 15.89 9.41
C ALA A 265 33.89 16.90 9.84
N SER A 266 34.59 16.68 10.96
CA SER A 266 35.60 17.58 11.53
C SER A 266 37.06 17.17 11.25
N ASP A 267 37.35 16.02 10.58
CA ASP A 267 38.72 15.48 10.47
C ASP A 267 39.25 15.35 9.03
N ILE A 268 38.69 16.10 8.07
CA ILE A 268 39.18 16.09 6.68
C ILE A 268 40.07 17.30 6.45
N THR A 269 41.39 17.07 6.23
CA THR A 269 42.32 18.13 5.89
C THR A 269 42.21 18.53 4.40
N PRO A 270 42.56 19.80 4.02
CA PRO A 270 42.47 20.29 2.63
C PRO A 270 43.26 19.49 1.60
N GLU A 271 44.34 18.79 2.01
CA GLU A 271 45.17 17.95 1.13
C GLU A 271 44.46 16.66 0.69
N GLN A 272 43.60 16.08 1.53
CA GLN A 272 42.81 14.88 1.19
C GLN A 272 41.67 15.14 0.22
N VAL A 273 41.23 16.42 0.11
CA VAL A 273 40.22 16.83 -0.88
C VAL A 273 40.79 16.94 -2.27
N GLU A 274 42.08 17.26 -2.39
CA GLU A 274 42.74 17.43 -3.68
C GLU A 274 43.18 16.08 -4.28
N GLU A 275 43.53 15.10 -3.42
CA GLU A 275 43.84 13.73 -3.84
C GLU A 275 42.59 12.99 -4.36
N ALA A 276 41.40 13.26 -3.79
CA ALA A 276 40.14 12.66 -4.24
C ALA A 276 39.63 13.21 -5.59
N ARG A 277 40.13 14.40 -6.02
CA ARG A 277 39.79 14.98 -7.32
C ARG A 277 40.53 14.38 -8.51
N ASN A 278 41.63 13.65 -8.25
CA ASN A 278 42.54 13.13 -9.31
C ASN A 278 42.42 11.62 -9.55
N ILE A 279 41.51 10.92 -8.91
CA ILE A 279 41.25 9.50 -9.16
C ILE A 279 40.22 9.40 -10.27
N GLN A 280 40.68 9.32 -11.51
CA GLN A 280 39.91 8.78 -12.63
C GLN A 280 39.78 7.27 -12.45
N VAL A 281 38.70 6.83 -11.77
CA VAL A 281 38.30 5.43 -11.82
C VAL A 281 37.55 5.22 -13.12
N PRO A 282 37.94 4.28 -13.98
CA PRO A 282 37.07 3.89 -15.09
C PRO A 282 35.79 3.32 -14.51
N PHE A 283 34.69 3.97 -14.76
CA PHE A 283 33.38 3.50 -14.38
C PHE A 283 33.03 2.30 -15.24
N ASP A 284 33.22 1.08 -14.71
CA ASP A 284 32.74 -0.14 -15.33
C ASP A 284 31.24 -0.26 -15.00
N THR A 285 30.41 0.16 -15.95
CA THR A 285 28.95 0.30 -15.82
C THR A 285 28.20 -1.05 -15.93
N THR A 286 28.87 -2.18 -15.89
CA THR A 286 28.27 -3.50 -16.17
C THR A 286 28.05 -4.38 -14.94
N ALA A 287 28.47 -4.00 -13.76
CA ALA A 287 28.28 -4.79 -12.54
C ALA A 287 27.03 -4.31 -11.78
N GLY A 288 25.88 -4.92 -12.06
CA GLY A 288 24.66 -4.72 -11.27
C GLY A 288 23.44 -4.20 -12.03
N GLU A 289 23.53 -4.03 -13.36
CA GLU A 289 22.39 -3.59 -14.15
C GLU A 289 21.38 -4.75 -14.38
N PRO A 290 20.07 -4.49 -14.29
CA PRO A 290 19.04 -5.50 -14.54
C PRO A 290 19.17 -6.13 -15.94
N SER A 291 19.10 -7.45 -16.04
CA SER A 291 19.32 -8.19 -17.30
C SER A 291 18.31 -7.83 -18.41
N TYR A 292 17.14 -7.34 -18.06
CA TYR A 292 16.11 -6.90 -19.01
C TYR A 292 16.49 -5.61 -19.77
N LEU A 293 17.47 -4.83 -19.28
CA LEU A 293 17.96 -3.63 -19.97
C LEU A 293 18.90 -3.93 -21.14
N LYS A 294 19.46 -5.13 -21.17
CA LYS A 294 20.45 -5.51 -22.21
C LYS A 294 19.95 -5.28 -23.64
N PRO A 295 18.74 -5.69 -24.06
CA PRO A 295 18.24 -5.42 -25.41
C PRO A 295 18.16 -3.91 -25.73
N LEU A 296 17.75 -3.09 -24.77
CA LEU A 296 17.72 -1.63 -24.93
C LEU A 296 19.14 -1.06 -25.05
N ARG A 297 20.09 -1.52 -24.24
CA ARG A 297 21.50 -1.13 -24.29
C ARG A 297 22.13 -1.44 -25.64
N ASP A 298 21.87 -2.63 -26.22
CA ASP A 298 22.36 -3.03 -27.51
C ASP A 298 21.83 -2.10 -28.63
N LEU A 299 20.57 -1.66 -28.54
CA LEU A 299 19.96 -0.71 -29.47
C LEU A 299 20.57 0.69 -29.32
N MET A 300 20.71 1.18 -28.10
CA MET A 300 21.30 2.49 -27.78
C MET A 300 22.75 2.57 -28.29
N GLN A 301 23.53 1.53 -28.03
CA GLN A 301 24.93 1.46 -28.48
C GLN A 301 25.04 1.50 -30.01
N ARG A 302 24.14 0.82 -30.73
CA ARG A 302 24.09 0.81 -32.19
C ARG A 302 23.82 2.18 -32.78
N GLU A 303 22.95 2.96 -32.14
CA GLU A 303 22.55 4.30 -32.63
C GLU A 303 23.38 5.43 -31.99
N GLY A 304 24.27 5.13 -31.03
CA GLY A 304 25.08 6.12 -30.34
C GLY A 304 24.30 6.98 -29.33
N PHE A 305 23.20 6.48 -28.80
CA PHE A 305 22.39 7.20 -27.79
C PHE A 305 22.91 6.97 -26.39
N THR A 306 22.90 8.03 -25.57
CA THR A 306 23.24 7.97 -24.14
C THR A 306 22.00 7.81 -23.27
N ASP A 307 22.20 7.51 -21.97
CA ASP A 307 21.13 7.39 -20.98
C ASP A 307 20.31 8.68 -20.87
N GLU A 308 20.99 9.83 -20.93
CA GLU A 308 20.35 11.13 -20.84
C GLU A 308 19.42 11.38 -22.05
N ILE A 309 19.84 10.98 -23.26
CA ILE A 309 19.04 11.15 -24.47
C ILE A 309 17.76 10.32 -24.39
N ILE A 310 17.85 9.07 -23.93
CA ILE A 310 16.68 8.20 -23.80
C ILE A 310 15.77 8.68 -22.66
N SER A 311 16.35 9.04 -21.51
CA SER A 311 15.56 9.58 -20.38
C SER A 311 14.81 10.85 -20.77
N GLU A 312 15.45 11.76 -21.51
CA GLU A 312 14.83 12.98 -22.03
C GLU A 312 13.71 12.67 -23.03
N ALA A 313 13.92 11.73 -23.95
CA ALA A 313 12.92 11.33 -24.92
C ALA A 313 11.68 10.70 -24.25
N VAL A 314 11.90 9.88 -23.22
CA VAL A 314 10.86 9.25 -22.40
C VAL A 314 10.07 10.30 -21.61
N TYR A 315 10.75 11.29 -21.03
CA TYR A 315 10.14 12.44 -20.35
C TYR A 315 9.29 13.31 -21.29
N GLN A 316 9.84 13.72 -22.43
CA GLN A 316 9.13 14.58 -23.38
C GLN A 316 7.88 13.94 -23.98
N ARG A 317 7.88 12.62 -24.09
CA ARG A 317 6.70 11.82 -24.46
C ARG A 317 5.69 11.67 -23.32
N GLY A 318 6.04 12.08 -22.10
CA GLY A 318 5.15 12.04 -20.93
C GLY A 318 5.01 10.65 -20.29
N TYR A 319 5.95 9.73 -20.58
CA TYR A 319 5.91 8.38 -19.98
C TYR A 319 6.42 8.35 -18.55
N PHE A 320 7.48 9.12 -18.24
CA PHE A 320 8.08 9.19 -16.90
C PHE A 320 8.51 10.63 -16.58
N PRO A 321 8.72 10.96 -15.28
CA PRO A 321 9.24 12.25 -14.84
C PRO A 321 10.63 12.58 -15.41
N GLU A 322 10.96 13.88 -15.48
CA GLU A 322 12.28 14.36 -15.90
C GLU A 322 13.40 13.76 -15.06
N GLY A 323 14.46 13.29 -15.70
CA GLY A 323 15.65 12.75 -15.05
C GLY A 323 15.46 11.33 -14.49
N THR A 324 14.41 10.58 -14.88
CA THR A 324 14.23 9.18 -14.47
C THR A 324 15.38 8.30 -15.00
N PRO A 325 16.19 7.65 -14.13
CA PRO A 325 17.28 6.78 -14.57
C PRO A 325 16.79 5.54 -15.30
N LEU A 326 17.47 5.11 -16.37
CA LEU A 326 17.03 3.95 -17.18
C LEU A 326 16.94 2.65 -16.39
N ASN A 327 17.80 2.44 -15.41
CA ASN A 327 17.82 1.26 -14.56
C ASN A 327 16.64 1.21 -13.57
N THR A 328 15.84 2.27 -13.48
CA THR A 328 14.60 2.33 -12.66
C THR A 328 13.35 2.14 -13.50
N LEU A 329 13.47 2.04 -14.83
CA LEU A 329 12.32 1.80 -15.70
C LEU A 329 11.81 0.37 -15.52
N PRO A 330 10.48 0.16 -15.46
CA PRO A 330 9.89 -1.17 -15.36
C PRO A 330 10.26 -2.05 -16.57
N GLU A 331 10.45 -3.36 -16.32
CA GLU A 331 10.80 -4.33 -17.37
C GLU A 331 9.81 -4.32 -18.55
N ASP A 332 8.51 -4.29 -18.25
CA ASP A 332 7.46 -4.25 -19.27
C ASP A 332 7.56 -3.00 -20.17
N PHE A 333 7.91 -1.85 -19.57
CA PHE A 333 8.10 -0.62 -20.30
C PHE A 333 9.37 -0.68 -21.17
N VAL A 334 10.45 -1.23 -20.67
CA VAL A 334 11.70 -1.42 -21.45
C VAL A 334 11.46 -2.37 -22.63
N ASN A 335 10.77 -3.48 -22.42
CA ASN A 335 10.39 -4.43 -23.46
C ASN A 335 9.49 -3.77 -24.52
N TRP A 336 8.51 -2.96 -24.09
CA TRP A 336 7.70 -2.17 -25.00
C TRP A 336 8.54 -1.15 -25.78
N LEU A 337 9.43 -0.42 -25.11
CA LEU A 337 10.32 0.57 -25.76
C LEU A 337 11.20 -0.06 -26.82
N VAL A 338 11.74 -1.26 -26.55
CA VAL A 338 12.49 -2.06 -27.54
C VAL A 338 11.60 -2.43 -28.73
N SER A 339 10.33 -2.80 -28.50
CA SER A 339 9.40 -3.18 -29.57
C SER A 339 9.01 -2.03 -30.50
N VAL A 340 9.03 -0.79 -29.98
CA VAL A 340 8.72 0.44 -30.73
C VAL A 340 9.95 1.28 -31.06
N TRP A 341 11.14 0.67 -31.01
CA TRP A 341 12.43 1.36 -31.11
C TRP A 341 12.58 2.26 -32.35
N ASP A 342 12.15 1.82 -33.51
CA ASP A 342 12.23 2.63 -34.73
C ASP A 342 11.50 3.97 -34.58
N GLY A 343 10.33 3.98 -33.98
CA GLY A 343 9.58 5.19 -33.72
C GLY A 343 10.25 6.11 -32.68
N MET A 344 10.92 5.54 -31.67
CA MET A 344 11.67 6.30 -30.67
C MET A 344 12.95 6.88 -31.26
N ARG A 345 13.68 6.10 -32.03
CA ARG A 345 14.88 6.55 -32.78
C ARG A 345 14.55 7.72 -33.68
N ASP A 346 13.50 7.60 -34.51
CA ASP A 346 13.10 8.65 -35.46
C ASP A 346 12.67 9.93 -34.72
N TYR A 347 12.00 9.79 -33.56
CA TYR A 347 11.65 10.90 -32.69
C TYR A 347 12.90 11.62 -32.14
N ILE A 348 13.88 10.90 -31.64
CA ILE A 348 15.16 11.44 -31.15
C ILE A 348 15.89 12.16 -32.27
N ASN A 349 16.03 11.51 -33.43
CA ASN A 349 16.74 12.05 -34.60
C ASN A 349 16.03 13.29 -35.19
N SER A 350 14.72 13.45 -35.01
CA SER A 350 13.99 14.65 -35.41
C SER A 350 14.18 15.84 -34.47
N GLY A 351 15.07 15.75 -33.46
CA GLY A 351 15.30 16.78 -32.46
C GLY A 351 14.19 16.88 -31.43
N MET A 352 13.48 15.78 -31.18
CA MET A 352 12.37 15.67 -30.17
C MET A 352 11.21 16.68 -30.43
N THR A 353 10.99 17.08 -31.67
CA THR A 353 10.01 18.10 -32.10
C THR A 353 8.64 17.51 -32.47
N GLY A 354 8.27 16.33 -32.00
CA GLY A 354 6.98 15.70 -32.24
C GLY A 354 5.92 16.08 -31.19
N LYS A 355 4.66 16.28 -31.62
CA LYS A 355 3.49 16.57 -30.76
C LYS A 355 3.44 15.63 -29.55
N LYS A 356 3.26 16.19 -28.32
CA LYS A 356 2.83 15.43 -27.13
C LYS A 356 1.59 14.62 -27.53
N GLY A 357 1.67 13.30 -27.37
CA GLY A 357 0.56 12.41 -27.66
C GLY A 357 -0.69 12.83 -26.85
N GLN A 358 -1.83 12.85 -27.51
CA GLN A 358 -3.15 12.99 -26.92
C GLN A 358 -3.53 11.70 -26.17
#